data_952ca0828f4a7c2d668688ae6f21d823
#
_entry.id   952ca0828f4a7c2d668688ae6f21d823
#
_cell.length_a   1.000
_cell.length_b   1.000
_cell.length_c   1.000
_cell.angle_alpha   90.00
_cell.angle_beta   90.00
_cell.angle_gamma   90.00
#
_symmetry.space_group_name_H-M   'P 1'
#
loop_
_entity.id
_entity.type
_entity.pdbx_description
1 polymer ?
#
loop_
_entity_poly.entity_id
_entity_poly.type
_entity_poly.pdbx_seq_one_letter_code
_entity_poly.pdbx_strand_id
1 'polypeptide(L)'
;MCVIDRSSTIQTRRLTLRAPANPDAARIGALAGDYAIAKMTTRMPWPYSQGDADGFVARCQVQDRRRDSTFVIELQDEGVVGVLGFFTPSDGHLEIGYWLGRPYWSRGLATEAVQGALAWAKSDWRKKLVVAGHFVDNPASGQVLIKAGFLYTGVVEPKASTARGETVATRMMVWLA
;
A
#
# COMPACT_ATOMS: atom_id res chain seq x y z
N MET A 1 9.78 28.80 -11.95
CA MET A 1 10.03 27.42 -11.50
C MET A 1 8.83 26.98 -10.69
N CYS A 2 7.91 26.23 -11.31
CA CYS A 2 6.66 25.83 -10.64
C CYS A 2 7.01 24.81 -9.57
N VAL A 3 6.90 25.19 -8.30
CA VAL A 3 6.93 24.24 -7.18
C VAL A 3 5.64 23.43 -7.29
N ILE A 4 5.73 22.21 -7.83
CA ILE A 4 4.62 21.27 -7.76
C ILE A 4 4.47 20.94 -6.27
N ASP A 5 3.45 21.52 -5.65
CA ASP A 5 3.01 21.10 -4.32
C ASP A 5 2.58 19.63 -4.42
N ARG A 6 3.45 18.74 -3.95
CA ARG A 6 3.31 17.28 -4.09
C ARG A 6 2.63 16.64 -2.90
N SER A 7 1.86 17.38 -2.14
CA SER A 7 0.89 16.80 -1.21
C SER A 7 -0.36 16.36 -1.98
N SER A 8 -0.18 15.45 -2.95
CA SER A 8 -1.29 14.97 -3.75
C SER A 8 -2.28 14.24 -2.85
N THR A 9 -3.45 14.82 -2.68
CA THR A 9 -4.60 14.15 -2.10
C THR A 9 -5.40 13.55 -3.24
N ILE A 10 -5.65 12.24 -3.17
CA ILE A 10 -6.45 11.52 -4.16
C ILE A 10 -7.83 11.30 -3.60
N GLN A 11 -8.86 11.82 -4.28
CA GLN A 11 -10.26 11.61 -3.90
C GLN A 11 -10.85 10.49 -4.76
N THR A 12 -11.55 9.57 -4.12
CA THR A 12 -12.37 8.56 -4.77
C THR A 12 -13.82 8.70 -4.32
N ARG A 13 -14.68 7.75 -4.64
CA ARG A 13 -16.10 7.82 -4.25
C ARG A 13 -16.30 7.82 -2.73
N ARG A 14 -15.50 7.03 -1.99
CA ARG A 14 -15.65 6.84 -0.53
C ARG A 14 -14.39 7.18 0.25
N LEU A 15 -13.24 7.30 -0.43
CA LEU A 15 -11.94 7.38 0.20
C LEU A 15 -11.21 8.66 -0.14
N THR A 16 -10.42 9.11 0.82
CA THR A 16 -9.37 10.10 0.62
C THR A 16 -8.02 9.43 0.87
N LEU A 17 -7.14 9.44 -0.14
CA LEU A 17 -5.76 9.00 0.01
C LEU A 17 -4.89 10.24 0.18
N ARG A 18 -4.24 10.39 1.32
CA ARG A 18 -3.39 11.55 1.65
C ARG A 18 -2.09 11.13 2.31
N ALA A 19 -1.12 12.02 2.33
CA ALA A 19 0.13 11.76 3.02
C ALA A 19 -0.10 11.48 4.52
N PRO A 20 0.63 10.49 5.11
CA PRO A 20 0.59 10.25 6.54
C PRO A 20 1.09 11.45 7.33
N ALA A 21 0.42 11.75 8.44
CA ALA A 21 0.77 12.81 9.39
C ALA A 21 0.93 12.24 10.80
N ASN A 22 1.62 12.95 11.69
CA ASN A 22 1.91 12.46 13.04
C ASN A 22 0.67 11.97 13.82
N PRO A 23 -0.50 12.63 13.75
CA PRO A 23 -1.69 12.14 14.43
C PRO A 23 -2.20 10.77 13.95
N ASP A 24 -1.81 10.33 12.74
CA ASP A 24 -2.23 9.05 12.19
C ASP A 24 -1.52 7.86 12.85
N ALA A 25 -0.36 8.07 13.47
CA ALA A 25 0.48 7.01 14.00
C ALA A 25 -0.26 6.11 15.00
N ALA A 26 -1.03 6.70 15.92
CA ALA A 26 -1.81 5.94 16.91
C ALA A 26 -2.84 5.02 16.22
N ARG A 27 -3.53 5.53 15.21
CA ARG A 27 -4.54 4.76 14.47
C ARG A 27 -3.89 3.68 13.61
N ILE A 28 -2.77 3.99 12.94
CA ILE A 28 -1.98 3.03 12.17
C ILE A 28 -1.52 1.90 13.08
N GLY A 29 -0.94 2.22 14.26
CA GLY A 29 -0.50 1.24 15.24
C GLY A 29 -1.60 0.31 15.71
N ALA A 30 -2.76 0.87 16.04
CA ALA A 30 -3.92 0.09 16.47
C ALA A 30 -4.42 -0.88 15.41
N LEU A 31 -4.43 -0.49 14.12
CA LEU A 31 -4.88 -1.36 13.03
C LEU A 31 -3.81 -2.39 12.63
N ALA A 32 -2.52 -1.98 12.57
CA ALA A 32 -1.41 -2.82 12.17
C ALA A 32 -1.03 -3.89 13.20
N GLY A 33 -1.49 -3.75 14.43
CA GLY A 33 -1.28 -4.74 15.51
C GLY A 33 -1.96 -6.09 15.30
N ASP A 34 -2.80 -6.24 14.29
CA ASP A 34 -3.46 -7.51 13.95
C ASP A 34 -2.51 -8.41 13.13
N TYR A 35 -2.15 -9.58 13.67
CA TYR A 35 -1.30 -10.55 12.98
C TYR A 35 -1.88 -11.00 11.63
N ALA A 36 -3.21 -11.04 11.50
CA ALA A 36 -3.85 -11.40 10.24
C ALA A 36 -3.50 -10.42 9.10
N ILE A 37 -3.15 -9.16 9.44
CA ILE A 37 -2.66 -8.16 8.50
C ILE A 37 -1.16 -8.32 8.30
N ALA A 38 -0.39 -8.30 9.38
CA ALA A 38 1.07 -8.30 9.35
C ALA A 38 1.63 -9.49 8.56
N LYS A 39 1.10 -10.70 8.78
CA LYS A 39 1.52 -11.93 8.10
C LYS A 39 1.29 -11.92 6.58
N MET A 40 0.45 -11.02 6.07
CA MET A 40 0.15 -10.88 4.64
C MET A 40 0.96 -9.78 3.97
N THR A 41 1.92 -9.21 4.69
CA THR A 41 2.82 -8.17 4.19
C THR A 41 4.29 -8.60 4.27
N THR A 42 5.13 -7.94 3.50
CA THR A 42 6.57 -8.24 3.47
C THR A 42 7.34 -7.57 4.62
N ARG A 43 7.01 -6.33 4.94
CA ARG A 43 7.85 -5.46 5.79
C ARG A 43 7.26 -5.14 7.17
N MET A 44 5.99 -5.44 7.39
CA MET A 44 5.34 -5.13 8.66
C MET A 44 5.84 -6.10 9.74
N PRO A 45 6.41 -5.63 10.84
CA PRO A 45 6.79 -6.49 11.95
C PRO A 45 5.56 -6.94 12.74
N TRP A 46 5.76 -7.97 13.54
CA TRP A 46 4.77 -8.37 14.53
C TRP A 46 5.47 -8.95 15.76
N PRO A 47 5.14 -8.55 16.98
CA PRO A 47 4.16 -7.50 17.33
C PRO A 47 4.48 -6.13 16.71
N TYR A 48 3.45 -5.35 16.40
CA TYR A 48 3.58 -4.00 15.88
C TYR A 48 3.43 -3.00 17.02
N SER A 49 4.48 -2.26 17.32
CA SER A 49 4.53 -1.32 18.45
C SER A 49 4.12 0.09 18.02
N GLN A 50 3.84 0.96 19.01
CA GLN A 50 3.65 2.39 18.76
C GLN A 50 4.91 3.02 18.12
N GLY A 51 6.11 2.60 18.55
CA GLY A 51 7.37 3.06 17.97
C GLY A 51 7.53 2.69 16.49
N ASP A 52 6.99 1.54 16.06
CA ASP A 52 6.97 1.16 14.65
C ASP A 52 6.06 2.10 13.84
N ALA A 53 4.90 2.47 14.40
CA ALA A 53 3.97 3.40 13.76
C ALA A 53 4.56 4.80 13.65
N ASP A 54 5.15 5.31 14.72
CA ASP A 54 5.81 6.63 14.74
C ASP A 54 6.96 6.67 13.73
N GLY A 55 7.81 5.63 13.74
CA GLY A 55 8.90 5.48 12.78
C GLY A 55 8.43 5.35 11.33
N PHE A 56 7.30 4.67 11.10
CA PHE A 56 6.70 4.58 9.77
C PHE A 56 6.26 5.95 9.27
N VAL A 57 5.51 6.71 10.06
CA VAL A 57 5.05 8.06 9.69
C VAL A 57 6.25 8.99 9.45
N ALA A 58 7.25 8.97 10.32
CA ALA A 58 8.47 9.78 10.15
C ALA A 58 9.18 9.47 8.83
N ARG A 59 9.33 8.20 8.45
CA ARG A 59 9.89 7.81 7.14
C ARG A 59 9.07 8.32 5.97
N CYS A 60 7.74 8.27 6.06
CA CYS A 60 6.86 8.79 5.02
C CYS A 60 7.00 10.29 4.80
N GLN A 61 7.30 11.06 5.85
CA GLN A 61 7.47 12.51 5.76
C GLN A 61 8.76 12.94 5.04
N VAL A 62 9.81 12.10 5.08
CA VAL A 62 11.11 12.38 4.47
C VAL A 62 11.36 11.60 3.17
N GLN A 63 10.39 10.81 2.70
CA GLN A 63 10.53 10.01 1.48
C GLN A 63 10.74 10.89 0.24
N ASP A 64 11.56 10.42 -0.71
CA ASP A 64 11.67 11.06 -2.03
C ASP A 64 10.43 10.73 -2.87
N ARG A 65 9.51 11.67 -2.93
CA ARG A 65 8.23 11.52 -3.67
C ARG A 65 8.37 11.39 -5.19
N ARG A 66 9.58 11.49 -5.73
CA ARG A 66 9.85 11.16 -7.14
C ARG A 66 9.94 9.65 -7.35
N ARG A 67 10.32 8.92 -6.30
CA ARG A 67 10.54 7.48 -6.30
C ARG A 67 9.44 6.73 -5.57
N ASP A 68 9.06 7.23 -4.40
CA ASP A 68 8.16 6.56 -3.47
C ASP A 68 7.02 7.51 -3.09
N SER A 69 5.84 6.99 -2.89
CA SER A 69 4.70 7.77 -2.44
C SER A 69 3.79 6.93 -1.56
N THR A 70 3.64 7.32 -0.31
CA THR A 70 2.82 6.60 0.67
C THR A 70 1.62 7.44 1.06
N PHE A 71 0.47 6.78 1.15
CA PHE A 71 -0.81 7.37 1.52
C PHE A 71 -1.44 6.60 2.68
N VAL A 72 -2.04 7.30 3.63
CA VAL A 72 -3.09 6.71 4.45
C VAL A 72 -4.37 6.65 3.63
N ILE A 73 -5.14 5.60 3.83
CA ILE A 73 -6.48 5.42 3.26
C ILE A 73 -7.46 5.88 4.32
N GLU A 74 -8.14 6.97 4.05
CA GLU A 74 -9.13 7.56 4.95
C GLU A 74 -10.52 7.32 4.40
N LEU A 75 -11.39 6.69 5.19
CA LEU A 75 -12.78 6.46 4.87
C LEU A 75 -13.62 7.58 5.51
N GLN A 76 -14.54 8.15 4.74
CA GLN A 76 -15.41 9.20 5.23
C GLN A 76 -16.10 8.77 6.53
N ASP A 77 -16.10 9.67 7.52
CA ASP A 77 -16.68 9.51 8.87
C ASP A 77 -16.03 8.42 9.76
N GLU A 78 -15.10 7.61 9.24
CA GLU A 78 -14.42 6.56 10.00
C GLU A 78 -12.91 6.83 10.20
N GLY A 79 -12.35 7.81 9.48
CA GLY A 79 -10.93 8.17 9.54
C GLY A 79 -10.01 7.16 8.86
N VAL A 80 -8.77 7.04 9.31
CA VAL A 80 -7.77 6.15 8.71
C VAL A 80 -8.15 4.69 8.91
N VAL A 81 -8.24 3.96 7.79
CA VAL A 81 -8.63 2.54 7.72
C VAL A 81 -7.53 1.63 7.18
N GLY A 82 -6.45 2.20 6.65
CA GLY A 82 -5.32 1.45 6.11
C GLY A 82 -4.26 2.34 5.46
N VAL A 83 -3.35 1.70 4.75
CA VAL A 83 -2.23 2.36 4.08
C VAL A 83 -2.05 1.75 2.69
N LEU A 84 -1.67 2.60 1.73
CA LEU A 84 -1.25 2.23 0.39
C LEU A 84 0.05 2.96 0.06
N GLY A 85 1.00 2.28 -0.56
CA GLY A 85 2.25 2.91 -0.96
C GLY A 85 2.77 2.40 -2.29
N PHE A 86 3.45 3.29 -3.00
CA PHE A 86 4.32 2.97 -4.11
C PHE A 86 5.76 3.08 -3.65
N PHE A 87 6.58 2.12 -4.01
CA PHE A 87 8.00 2.12 -3.73
C PHE A 87 8.78 1.49 -4.88
N THR A 88 10.01 1.95 -5.07
CA THR A 88 10.90 1.42 -6.11
C THR A 88 12.05 0.69 -5.42
N PRO A 89 12.10 -0.65 -5.45
CA PRO A 89 13.28 -1.40 -5.04
C PRO A 89 14.54 -0.93 -5.79
N SER A 90 15.71 -1.17 -5.23
CA SER A 90 17.00 -0.71 -5.81
C SER A 90 17.26 -1.25 -7.21
N ASP A 91 16.72 -2.42 -7.51
CA ASP A 91 16.91 -3.23 -8.72
C ASP A 91 15.61 -3.49 -9.49
N GLY A 92 14.51 -2.84 -9.12
CA GLY A 92 13.18 -3.20 -9.59
C GLY A 92 12.36 -2.07 -10.21
N HIS A 93 11.17 -2.45 -10.62
CA HIS A 93 10.13 -1.57 -11.10
C HIS A 93 9.34 -0.96 -9.93
N LEU A 94 8.60 0.11 -10.19
CA LEU A 94 7.68 0.69 -9.22
C LEU A 94 6.68 -0.38 -8.75
N GLU A 95 6.69 -0.67 -7.46
CA GLU A 95 5.81 -1.66 -6.84
C GLU A 95 4.75 -0.97 -5.97
N ILE A 96 3.52 -1.46 -6.02
CA ILE A 96 2.44 -1.03 -5.12
C ILE A 96 2.22 -2.06 -4.02
N GLY A 97 2.05 -1.57 -2.79
CA GLY A 97 1.63 -2.37 -1.65
C GLY A 97 0.54 -1.67 -0.86
N TYR A 98 -0.33 -2.43 -0.22
CA TYR A 98 -1.43 -1.89 0.58
C TYR A 98 -1.89 -2.88 1.64
N TRP A 99 -2.55 -2.35 2.66
CA TRP A 99 -3.29 -3.11 3.64
C TRP A 99 -4.45 -2.29 4.21
N LEU A 100 -5.47 -2.98 4.69
CA LEU A 100 -6.60 -2.40 5.41
C LEU A 100 -6.74 -3.06 6.78
N GLY A 101 -7.20 -2.30 7.75
CA GLY A 101 -7.66 -2.84 9.03
C GLY A 101 -8.75 -3.88 8.82
N ARG A 102 -8.75 -4.95 9.63
CA ARG A 102 -9.65 -6.09 9.49
C ARG A 102 -11.15 -5.75 9.42
N PRO A 103 -11.67 -4.76 10.20
CA PRO A 103 -13.09 -4.38 10.11
C PRO A 103 -13.50 -3.82 8.74
N TYR A 104 -12.53 -3.46 7.89
CA TYR A 104 -12.75 -2.83 6.59
C TYR A 104 -12.59 -3.79 5.41
N TRP A 105 -12.32 -5.07 5.68
CA TRP A 105 -12.20 -6.09 4.65
C TRP A 105 -13.55 -6.40 4.00
N SER A 106 -13.51 -6.96 2.79
CA SER A 106 -14.68 -7.41 2.02
C SER A 106 -15.69 -6.30 1.67
N ARG A 107 -15.32 -5.02 1.84
CA ARG A 107 -16.16 -3.85 1.51
C ARG A 107 -15.79 -3.20 0.16
N GLY A 108 -14.84 -3.78 -0.58
CA GLY A 108 -14.36 -3.24 -1.86
C GLY A 108 -13.44 -2.01 -1.72
N LEU A 109 -13.09 -1.61 -0.50
CA LEU A 109 -12.30 -0.40 -0.24
C LEU A 109 -10.85 -0.51 -0.76
N ALA A 110 -10.22 -1.69 -0.65
CA ALA A 110 -8.87 -1.91 -1.18
C ALA A 110 -8.84 -1.76 -2.70
N THR A 111 -9.83 -2.33 -3.41
CA THR A 111 -9.95 -2.18 -4.87
C THR A 111 -10.11 -0.72 -5.27
N GLU A 112 -10.99 0.01 -4.59
CA GLU A 112 -11.23 1.43 -4.83
C GLU A 112 -9.96 2.27 -4.57
N ALA A 113 -9.24 2.01 -3.49
CA ALA A 113 -7.98 2.69 -3.16
C ALA A 113 -6.91 2.44 -4.23
N VAL A 114 -6.72 1.18 -4.64
CA VAL A 114 -5.72 0.81 -5.66
C VAL A 114 -6.08 1.43 -7.01
N GLN A 115 -7.33 1.38 -7.44
CA GLN A 115 -7.77 2.02 -8.69
C GLN A 115 -7.55 3.53 -8.68
N GLY A 116 -7.89 4.23 -7.59
CA GLY A 116 -7.65 5.66 -7.44
C GLY A 116 -6.16 6.01 -7.46
N ALA A 117 -5.34 5.23 -6.78
CA ALA A 117 -3.90 5.41 -6.76
C ALA A 117 -3.25 5.18 -8.13
N LEU A 118 -3.70 4.17 -8.90
CA LEU A 118 -3.20 3.90 -10.25
C LEU A 118 -3.61 5.00 -11.24
N ALA A 119 -4.85 5.51 -11.14
CA ALA A 119 -5.30 6.64 -11.97
C ALA A 119 -4.41 7.87 -11.73
N TRP A 120 -4.12 8.20 -10.46
CA TRP A 120 -3.19 9.26 -10.10
C TRP A 120 -1.77 8.98 -10.60
N ALA A 121 -1.26 7.76 -10.43
CA ALA A 121 0.07 7.39 -10.89
C ALA A 121 0.21 7.56 -12.41
N LYS A 122 -0.83 7.27 -13.18
CA LYS A 122 -0.89 7.48 -14.62
C LYS A 122 -0.94 8.95 -15.01
N SER A 123 -1.86 9.74 -14.44
CA SER A 123 -2.15 11.10 -14.85
C SER A 123 -1.11 12.10 -14.33
N ASP A 124 -0.83 12.05 -13.02
CA ASP A 124 -0.03 13.07 -12.33
C ASP A 124 1.44 12.67 -12.22
N TRP A 125 1.67 11.40 -11.92
CA TRP A 125 3.03 10.88 -11.76
C TRP A 125 3.65 10.31 -13.04
N ARG A 126 2.85 10.21 -14.12
CA ARG A 126 3.26 9.75 -15.46
C ARG A 126 3.89 8.35 -15.47
N LYS A 127 3.47 7.48 -14.58
CA LYS A 127 3.92 6.09 -14.55
C LYS A 127 3.15 5.27 -15.56
N LYS A 128 3.87 4.42 -16.29
CA LYS A 128 3.30 3.56 -17.34
C LYS A 128 3.26 2.09 -16.95
N LEU A 129 4.02 1.72 -15.94
CA LEU A 129 4.14 0.35 -15.46
C LEU A 129 4.22 0.36 -13.94
N VAL A 130 3.42 -0.49 -13.30
CA VAL A 130 3.45 -0.75 -11.87
C VAL A 130 3.41 -2.26 -11.66
N VAL A 131 4.27 -2.79 -10.82
CA VAL A 131 4.21 -4.19 -10.41
C VAL A 131 3.54 -4.35 -9.05
N ALA A 132 3.04 -5.53 -8.79
CA ALA A 132 2.51 -5.91 -7.48
C ALA A 132 2.79 -7.38 -7.23
N GLY A 133 2.85 -7.76 -5.95
CA GLY A 133 2.92 -9.16 -5.55
C GLY A 133 1.90 -9.46 -4.47
N HIS A 134 1.38 -10.67 -4.47
CA HIS A 134 0.63 -11.19 -3.33
C HIS A 134 1.12 -12.58 -2.95
N PHE A 135 1.16 -12.88 -1.67
CA PHE A 135 1.51 -14.22 -1.18
C PHE A 135 0.51 -15.24 -1.73
N VAL A 136 0.99 -16.44 -2.04
CA VAL A 136 0.14 -17.50 -2.63
C VAL A 136 -1.03 -17.88 -1.72
N ASP A 137 -0.89 -17.70 -0.41
CA ASP A 137 -1.92 -17.92 0.60
C ASP A 137 -2.77 -16.67 0.91
N ASN A 138 -2.63 -15.60 0.08
CA ASN A 138 -3.44 -14.39 0.14
C ASN A 138 -4.22 -14.18 -1.17
N PRO A 139 -5.16 -15.05 -1.53
CA PRO A 139 -5.93 -14.91 -2.78
C PRO A 139 -6.81 -13.65 -2.79
N ALA A 140 -7.19 -13.14 -1.61
CA ALA A 140 -7.98 -11.91 -1.51
C ALA A 140 -7.24 -10.70 -2.10
N SER A 141 -5.94 -10.55 -1.83
CA SER A 141 -5.11 -9.51 -2.44
C SER A 141 -5.01 -9.69 -3.96
N GLY A 142 -4.86 -10.94 -4.43
CA GLY A 142 -4.88 -11.24 -5.87
C GLY A 142 -6.18 -10.79 -6.55
N GLN A 143 -7.32 -11.00 -5.92
CA GLN A 143 -8.62 -10.54 -6.45
C GLN A 143 -8.74 -9.01 -6.49
N VAL A 144 -8.20 -8.32 -5.50
CA VAL A 144 -8.13 -6.85 -5.50
C VAL A 144 -7.31 -6.36 -6.69
N LEU A 145 -6.14 -6.94 -6.92
CA LEU A 145 -5.24 -6.58 -8.02
C LEU A 145 -5.87 -6.85 -9.39
N ILE A 146 -6.50 -8.02 -9.59
CA ILE A 146 -7.23 -8.34 -10.83
C ILE A 146 -8.32 -7.29 -11.10
N LYS A 147 -9.14 -6.95 -10.10
CA LYS A 147 -10.19 -5.94 -10.24
C LYS A 147 -9.65 -4.53 -10.51
N ALA A 148 -8.42 -4.27 -10.10
CA ALA A 148 -7.71 -3.02 -10.38
C ALA A 148 -7.01 -3.00 -11.75
N GLY A 149 -7.05 -4.09 -12.50
CA GLY A 149 -6.50 -4.18 -13.86
C GLY A 149 -5.10 -4.76 -13.96
N PHE A 150 -4.59 -5.40 -12.90
CA PHE A 150 -3.33 -6.14 -12.96
C PHE A 150 -3.50 -7.49 -13.66
N LEU A 151 -2.46 -7.91 -14.35
CA LEU A 151 -2.34 -9.21 -14.99
C LEU A 151 -1.22 -10.02 -14.33
N TYR A 152 -1.41 -11.32 -14.17
CA TYR A 152 -0.34 -12.21 -13.72
C TYR A 152 0.78 -12.28 -14.75
N THR A 153 2.02 -12.18 -14.27
CA THR A 153 3.21 -12.33 -15.12
C THR A 153 3.60 -13.80 -15.35
N GLY A 154 3.04 -14.72 -14.58
CA GLY A 154 3.48 -16.12 -14.52
C GLY A 154 4.66 -16.35 -13.58
N VAL A 155 5.29 -15.30 -13.08
CA VAL A 155 6.44 -15.39 -12.18
C VAL A 155 5.96 -15.59 -10.75
N VAL A 156 6.65 -16.50 -10.04
CA VAL A 156 6.50 -16.68 -8.57
C VAL A 156 7.88 -16.46 -7.95
N GLU A 157 7.97 -15.50 -7.04
CA GLU A 157 9.20 -15.12 -6.37
C GLU A 157 9.10 -15.37 -4.87
N PRO A 158 10.19 -15.81 -4.22
CA PRO A 158 10.25 -15.86 -2.76
C PRO A 158 10.42 -14.43 -2.22
N LYS A 159 9.49 -13.96 -1.37
CA LYS A 159 9.63 -12.68 -0.67
C LYS A 159 9.60 -12.90 0.84
N ALA A 160 10.46 -12.20 1.56
CA ALA A 160 10.49 -12.26 3.02
C ALA A 160 9.19 -11.70 3.61
N SER A 161 8.69 -12.34 4.66
CA SER A 161 7.65 -11.79 5.54
C SER A 161 8.25 -11.57 6.92
N THR A 162 8.40 -10.30 7.31
CA THR A 162 8.97 -9.95 8.61
C THR A 162 8.16 -10.51 9.76
N ALA A 163 6.83 -10.42 9.67
CA ALA A 163 5.95 -10.92 10.72
C ALA A 163 5.95 -12.45 10.86
N ARG A 164 6.22 -13.19 9.77
CA ARG A 164 6.33 -14.65 9.80
C ARG A 164 7.74 -15.14 10.12
N GLY A 165 8.75 -14.30 9.93
CA GLY A 165 10.15 -14.68 10.05
C GLY A 165 10.60 -15.69 8.98
N GLU A 166 9.90 -15.77 7.86
CA GLU A 166 10.16 -16.73 6.79
C GLU A 166 9.98 -16.10 5.40
N THR A 167 10.40 -16.84 4.40
CA THR A 167 10.20 -16.48 2.99
C THR A 167 8.92 -17.15 2.47
N VAL A 168 8.07 -16.39 1.79
CA VAL A 168 6.78 -16.84 1.28
C VAL A 168 6.74 -16.71 -0.23
N ALA A 169 6.26 -17.75 -0.92
CA ALA A 169 6.04 -17.70 -2.36
C ALA A 169 5.04 -16.60 -2.72
N THR A 170 5.42 -15.73 -3.66
CA THR A 170 4.68 -14.54 -4.04
C THR A 170 4.40 -14.55 -5.54
N ARG A 171 3.14 -14.49 -5.92
CA ARG A 171 2.72 -14.35 -7.33
C ARG A 171 2.88 -12.91 -7.77
N MET A 172 3.63 -12.71 -8.85
CA MET A 172 3.90 -11.38 -9.40
C MET A 172 2.87 -10.98 -10.45
N MET A 173 2.50 -9.73 -10.42
CA MET A 173 1.52 -9.13 -11.32
C MET A 173 2.02 -7.79 -11.85
N VAL A 174 1.51 -7.37 -13.02
CA VAL A 174 1.87 -6.12 -13.67
C VAL A 174 0.61 -5.37 -14.10
N TRP A 175 0.65 -4.07 -13.94
CA TRP A 175 -0.33 -3.14 -14.49
C TRP A 175 0.36 -2.22 -15.51
N LEU A 176 -0.30 -2.01 -16.64
CA LEU A 176 0.13 -1.14 -17.72
C LEU A 176 -0.90 -0.02 -17.92
N ALA A 177 -0.41 1.23 -18.07
CA ALA A 177 -1.26 2.44 -18.16
C ALA A 177 -1.87 2.64 -19.53
#